data_701566ca8955eae711ba074146d6c704
#
_entry.id   701566ca8955eae711ba074146d6c704
#
_cell.length_a   1.000
_cell.length_b   1.000
_cell.length_c   1.000
_cell.angle_alpha   90.00
_cell.angle_beta   90.00
_cell.angle_gamma   90.00
#
_symmetry.space_group_name_H-M   'P 1'
#
loop_
_entity.id
_entity.type
_entity.pdbx_description
1 polymer ?
#
loop_
_entity_poly.entity_id
_entity_poly.type
_entity_poly.pdbx_seq_one_letter_code
_entity_poly.pdbx_strand_id
1 'polypeptide(L)'
;MRGNIIEEMYYGNIDPQDHGYCPKSTVKKASDSLNDLEEKLTEQLAGENKELFLRFCNASAEFMGESELDTFITGFRFGARFMMDTFLSDDAPFESFLEG
;
A
#
# COMPACT_ATOMS: atom_id res chain seq x y z
N MET A 1 12.60 4.53 -17.65
CA MET A 1 13.52 4.04 -16.64
C MET A 1 14.85 3.67 -17.26
N ARG A 2 15.90 4.07 -16.62
CA ARG A 2 17.24 3.75 -17.08
C ARG A 2 17.68 2.48 -16.39
N GLY A 3 18.28 1.59 -17.13
CA GLY A 3 18.62 0.31 -16.59
C GLY A 3 17.37 -0.52 -16.37
N ASN A 4 17.54 -1.66 -15.75
CA ASN A 4 16.41 -2.53 -15.47
C ASN A 4 16.01 -2.40 -14.01
N ILE A 5 14.83 -2.94 -13.71
CA ILE A 5 14.26 -2.81 -12.38
C ILE A 5 15.10 -3.52 -11.31
N ILE A 6 15.77 -4.59 -11.68
CA ILE A 6 16.63 -5.33 -10.76
C ILE A 6 17.83 -4.47 -10.35
N GLU A 7 18.42 -3.79 -11.30
CA GLU A 7 19.54 -2.90 -11.05
C GLU A 7 19.11 -1.75 -10.14
N GLU A 8 17.95 -1.18 -10.42
CA GLU A 8 17.41 -0.10 -9.61
C GLU A 8 17.16 -0.54 -8.16
N MET A 9 16.69 -1.76 -7.98
CA MET A 9 16.50 -2.32 -6.64
C MET A 9 17.83 -2.50 -5.93
N TYR A 10 18.84 -2.98 -6.65
CA TYR A 10 20.15 -3.22 -6.08
C TYR A 10 20.75 -1.93 -5.50
N TYR A 11 20.59 -0.85 -6.24
CA TYR A 11 21.12 0.45 -5.80
C TYR A 11 20.22 1.21 -4.83
N GLY A 12 19.12 0.59 -4.42
CA GLY A 12 18.24 1.22 -3.43
C GLY A 12 17.38 2.33 -4.00
N ASN A 13 17.20 2.37 -5.30
CA ASN A 13 16.40 3.40 -5.95
C ASN A 13 14.92 3.09 -5.98
N ILE A 14 14.54 1.89 -5.53
CA ILE A 14 13.16 1.47 -5.45
C ILE A 14 12.89 1.06 -4.01
N ASP A 15 12.03 1.80 -3.33
CA ASP A 15 11.64 1.50 -1.95
C ASP A 15 10.13 1.61 -1.87
N PRO A 16 9.43 0.47 -1.73
CA PRO A 16 7.96 0.49 -1.70
C PRO A 16 7.39 1.28 -0.52
N GLN A 17 8.15 1.48 0.54
CA GLN A 17 7.68 2.24 1.68
C GLN A 17 7.92 3.73 1.54
N ASP A 18 8.87 4.10 0.73
CA ASP A 18 9.28 5.51 0.58
C ASP A 18 8.54 6.14 -0.59
N HIS A 19 7.24 6.24 -0.44
CA HIS A 19 6.43 6.94 -1.43
C HIS A 19 5.55 7.97 -0.73
N GLY A 20 5.53 9.15 -1.26
CA GLY A 20 4.64 10.19 -0.76
C GLY A 20 3.33 10.16 -1.51
N TYR A 21 2.35 10.82 -0.93
CA TYR A 21 1.07 10.99 -1.60
C TYR A 21 1.11 12.27 -2.42
N CYS A 22 0.52 12.19 -3.61
CA CYS A 22 0.34 13.39 -4.41
C CYS A 22 -0.51 14.39 -3.61
N PRO A 23 -0.10 15.67 -3.52
CA PRO A 23 -0.82 16.64 -2.69
C PRO A 23 -2.31 16.78 -3.00
N LYS A 24 -2.72 16.46 -4.22
CA LYS A 24 -4.11 16.57 -4.63
C LYS A 24 -4.82 15.22 -4.72
N SER A 25 -4.16 14.14 -4.30
CA SER A 25 -4.76 12.81 -4.37
C SER A 25 -5.88 12.67 -3.35
N THR A 26 -6.83 11.79 -3.65
CA THR A 26 -7.91 11.49 -2.72
C THR A 26 -7.39 10.84 -1.45
N VAL A 27 -6.31 10.06 -1.56
CA VAL A 27 -5.70 9.44 -0.39
C VAL A 27 -5.14 10.49 0.56
N LYS A 28 -4.43 11.47 0.02
CA LYS A 28 -3.86 12.55 0.82
C LYS A 28 -4.95 13.34 1.51
N LYS A 29 -6.02 13.66 0.79
CA LYS A 29 -7.15 14.39 1.35
C LYS A 29 -7.84 13.62 2.47
N ALA A 30 -8.02 12.32 2.29
CA ALA A 30 -8.63 11.48 3.30
C ALA A 30 -7.73 11.39 4.54
N SER A 31 -6.43 11.28 4.34
CA SER A 31 -5.47 11.23 5.42
C SER A 31 -5.48 12.53 6.24
N ASP A 32 -5.52 13.67 5.55
CA ASP A 32 -5.55 14.97 6.22
C ASP A 32 -6.84 15.12 7.05
N SER A 33 -7.95 14.69 6.50
CA SER A 33 -9.24 14.73 7.18
C SER A 33 -9.23 13.85 8.44
N LEU A 34 -8.67 12.65 8.31
CA LEU A 34 -8.57 11.71 9.42
C LEU A 34 -7.71 12.30 10.54
N ASN A 35 -6.56 12.84 10.19
CA ASN A 35 -5.65 13.42 11.17
C ASN A 35 -6.28 14.62 11.89
N ASP A 36 -7.00 15.45 11.16
CA ASP A 36 -7.66 16.61 11.72
C ASP A 36 -8.74 16.20 12.72
N LEU A 37 -9.56 15.21 12.38
CA LEU A 37 -10.61 14.72 13.26
C LEU A 37 -10.03 14.03 14.50
N GLU A 38 -8.96 13.27 14.33
CA GLU A 38 -8.28 12.62 15.44
C GLU A 38 -7.76 13.65 16.43
N GLU A 39 -7.16 14.72 15.93
CA GLU A 39 -6.66 15.80 16.77
C GLU A 39 -7.77 16.48 17.53
N LYS A 40 -8.89 16.79 16.85
CA LYS A 40 -10.03 17.42 17.47
C LYS A 40 -10.66 16.56 18.56
N LEU A 41 -10.79 15.26 18.30
CA LEU A 41 -11.35 14.34 19.29
C LEU A 41 -10.41 14.22 20.49
N THR A 42 -9.12 14.16 20.26
CA THR A 42 -8.15 14.07 21.34
C THR A 42 -8.26 15.29 22.27
N GLU A 43 -8.49 16.46 21.72
CA GLU A 43 -8.64 17.69 22.51
C GLU A 43 -9.93 17.73 23.31
N GLN A 44 -11.01 17.13 22.78
CA GLN A 44 -12.31 17.19 23.41
C GLN A 44 -12.55 16.09 24.43
N LEU A 45 -11.84 15.00 24.34
CA LEU A 45 -12.02 13.87 25.26
C LEU A 45 -11.14 14.01 26.48
N ALA A 46 -11.58 13.41 27.59
CA ALA A 46 -10.85 13.44 28.85
C ALA A 46 -11.05 12.14 29.60
N GLY A 47 -10.13 11.84 30.53
CA GLY A 47 -10.26 10.69 31.42
C GLY A 47 -10.29 9.37 30.66
N GLU A 48 -11.16 8.48 31.09
CA GLU A 48 -11.26 7.14 30.51
C GLU A 48 -11.64 7.17 29.03
N ASN A 49 -12.45 8.12 28.64
CA ASN A 49 -12.88 8.23 27.25
C ASN A 49 -11.70 8.58 26.34
N LYS A 50 -10.84 9.47 26.80
CA LYS A 50 -9.64 9.82 26.03
C LYS A 50 -8.70 8.64 25.95
N GLU A 51 -8.51 7.93 27.04
CA GLU A 51 -7.66 6.76 27.09
C GLU A 51 -8.14 5.68 26.12
N LEU A 52 -9.42 5.43 26.12
CA LEU A 52 -10.03 4.45 25.21
C LEU A 52 -9.85 4.87 23.75
N PHE A 53 -10.03 6.15 23.47
CA PHE A 53 -9.86 6.66 22.12
C PHE A 53 -8.42 6.51 21.64
N LEU A 54 -7.47 6.80 22.50
CA LEU A 54 -6.05 6.67 22.14
C LEU A 54 -5.68 5.21 21.87
N ARG A 55 -6.23 4.31 22.66
CA ARG A 55 -6.05 2.87 22.43
C ARG A 55 -6.65 2.43 21.11
N PHE A 56 -7.80 2.99 20.76
CA PHE A 56 -8.43 2.73 19.47
C PHE A 56 -7.54 3.22 18.32
N CYS A 57 -6.98 4.41 18.47
CA CYS A 57 -6.10 4.97 17.44
C CYS A 57 -4.87 4.10 17.24
N ASN A 58 -4.27 3.62 18.33
CA ASN A 58 -3.10 2.77 18.24
C ASN A 58 -3.42 1.43 17.59
N ALA A 59 -4.55 0.83 17.96
CA ALA A 59 -4.97 -0.44 17.36
C ALA A 59 -5.29 -0.27 15.88
N SER A 60 -5.92 0.85 15.53
CA SER A 60 -6.24 1.15 14.14
C SER A 60 -4.98 1.32 13.30
N ALA A 61 -3.98 2.02 13.84
CA ALA A 61 -2.72 2.23 13.14
C ALA A 61 -1.99 0.90 12.93
N GLU A 62 -2.02 0.03 13.93
CA GLU A 62 -1.41 -1.29 13.83
C GLU A 62 -2.11 -2.13 12.76
N PHE A 63 -3.43 -2.12 12.76
CA PHE A 63 -4.21 -2.83 11.75
C PHE A 63 -3.89 -2.33 10.35
N MET A 64 -3.82 -1.01 10.19
CA MET A 64 -3.53 -0.42 8.88
C MET A 64 -2.14 -0.81 8.38
N GLY A 65 -1.15 -0.81 9.28
CA GLY A 65 0.20 -1.20 8.92
C GLY A 65 0.27 -2.64 8.45
N GLU A 66 -0.36 -3.54 9.21
CA GLU A 66 -0.39 -4.95 8.83
C GLU A 66 -1.17 -5.17 7.54
N SER A 67 -2.27 -4.45 7.38
CA SER A 67 -3.10 -4.53 6.18
C SER A 67 -2.35 -4.05 4.94
N GLU A 68 -1.58 -2.99 5.07
CA GLU A 68 -0.79 -2.47 3.96
C GLU A 68 0.27 -3.47 3.52
N LEU A 69 0.93 -4.11 4.46
CA LEU A 69 1.91 -5.14 4.15
C LEU A 69 1.25 -6.32 3.44
N ASP A 70 0.13 -6.79 3.98
CA ASP A 70 -0.59 -7.92 3.38
C ASP A 70 -1.04 -7.59 1.97
N THR A 71 -1.56 -6.40 1.77
CA THR A 71 -2.03 -5.96 0.45
C THR A 71 -0.86 -5.88 -0.53
N PHE A 72 0.27 -5.38 -0.08
CA PHE A 72 1.45 -5.28 -0.93
C PHE A 72 1.93 -6.67 -1.36
N ILE A 73 2.02 -7.60 -0.41
CA ILE A 73 2.45 -8.96 -0.70
C ILE A 73 1.47 -9.64 -1.66
N THR A 74 0.19 -9.50 -1.39
CA THR A 74 -0.85 -10.10 -2.23
C THR A 74 -0.79 -9.58 -3.65
N GLY A 75 -0.68 -8.25 -3.80
CA GLY A 75 -0.61 -7.65 -5.13
C GLY A 75 0.63 -8.06 -5.89
N PHE A 76 1.76 -8.12 -5.20
CA PHE A 76 3.01 -8.53 -5.82
C PHE A 76 2.92 -9.97 -6.32
N ARG A 77 2.40 -10.86 -5.49
CA ARG A 77 2.26 -12.27 -5.85
C ARG A 77 1.26 -12.46 -6.98
N PHE A 78 0.17 -11.72 -6.93
CA PHE A 78 -0.85 -11.80 -7.97
C PHE A 78 -0.26 -11.39 -9.31
N GLY A 79 0.47 -10.28 -9.34
CA GLY A 79 1.10 -9.81 -10.56
C GLY A 79 2.12 -10.80 -11.12
N ALA A 80 2.94 -11.38 -10.24
CA ALA A 80 3.93 -12.37 -10.65
C ALA A 80 3.26 -13.61 -11.25
N ARG A 81 2.20 -14.11 -10.60
CA ARG A 81 1.48 -15.27 -11.10
C ARG A 81 0.78 -14.99 -12.42
N PHE A 82 0.24 -13.80 -12.54
CA PHE A 82 -0.39 -13.40 -13.79
C PHE A 82 0.60 -13.45 -14.95
N MET A 83 1.80 -12.95 -14.72
CA MET A 83 2.84 -12.96 -15.75
C MET A 83 3.28 -14.38 -16.07
N MET A 84 3.43 -15.21 -15.05
CA MET A 84 3.82 -16.62 -15.27
C MET A 84 2.79 -17.36 -16.08
N ASP A 85 1.51 -17.20 -15.73
CA ASP A 85 0.44 -17.86 -16.49
C ASP A 85 0.42 -17.37 -17.94
N THR A 86 0.67 -16.09 -18.13
CA THR A 86 0.62 -15.52 -19.48
C THR A 86 1.73 -16.04 -20.37
N PHE A 87 2.93 -16.18 -19.84
CA PHE A 87 4.09 -16.51 -20.63
C PHE A 87 4.50 -17.99 -20.58
N LEU A 88 4.06 -18.71 -19.56
CA LEU A 88 4.52 -20.09 -19.36
C LEU A 88 3.43 -21.13 -19.55
N SER A 89 2.17 -20.72 -19.55
CA SER A 89 1.07 -21.66 -19.71
C SER A 89 0.83 -21.98 -21.17
N ASP A 90 0.70 -23.25 -21.49
CA ASP A 90 0.39 -23.68 -22.84
C ASP A 90 -1.07 -23.41 -23.19
N ASP A 91 -1.91 -23.23 -22.17
CA ASP A 91 -3.33 -22.96 -22.34
C ASP A 91 -3.69 -21.49 -22.34
N ALA A 92 -2.68 -20.61 -22.33
CA ALA A 92 -2.92 -19.18 -22.27
C ALA A 92 -3.76 -18.74 -23.46
N PRO A 93 -4.81 -17.95 -23.21
CA PRO A 93 -5.64 -17.45 -24.32
C PRO A 93 -4.88 -16.50 -25.24
N PHE A 94 -3.72 -16.04 -24.82
CA PHE A 94 -2.91 -15.11 -25.60
C PHE A 94 -1.70 -15.77 -26.27
N GLU A 95 -1.75 -17.07 -26.41
CA GLU A 95 -0.65 -17.81 -26.97
C GLU A 95 -0.25 -17.29 -28.36
N SER A 96 -1.21 -17.10 -29.23
CA SER A 96 -0.94 -16.58 -30.55
C SER A 96 -0.34 -15.19 -30.53
N PHE A 97 -0.75 -14.40 -29.54
CA PHE A 97 -0.20 -13.07 -29.33
C PHE A 97 1.29 -13.13 -28.99
N LEU A 98 1.64 -14.11 -28.14
CA LEU A 98 3.03 -14.27 -27.72
C LEU A 98 3.93 -14.81 -28.84
N GLU A 99 3.36 -15.55 -29.73
CA GLU A 99 4.10 -16.09 -30.88
C GLU A 99 4.36 -15.03 -31.95
N GLY A 100 3.50 -14.07 -32.01
CA GLY A 100 3.61 -13.00 -32.97
C GLY A 100 4.78 -12.09 -32.72
#